data_ea64ccdc3a66c7cd37643d3896946c61
#
_entry.id   ea64ccdc3a66c7cd37643d3896946c61
#
_cell.length_a   1.000
_cell.length_b   1.000
_cell.length_c   1.000
_cell.angle_alpha   90.00
_cell.angle_beta   90.00
_cell.angle_gamma   90.00
#
_symmetry.space_group_name_H-M   'P 1'
#
loop_
_entity.id
_entity.type
_entity.pdbx_description
1 polymer ?
#
loop_
_entity_poly.entity_id
_entity_poly.type
_entity_poly.pdbx_seq_one_letter_code
_entity_poly.pdbx_strand_id
1 'polypeptide(L)'
;MQTLIRADSISPLTPNGPVVKMKKLDLRKQLKHLYAPTAKKVEIVDVPNFNFAMIDGEIKPGETPGTSQDYQDTIGALYGASFTLKFMSKLRKKNPIDYTVMALEGLWWTESGEFDFSKKEPWKWTMMIMQPQHITKEMFQEALQQVRKKRDNAALSRIRLESFHEGLSMQIMHVGPYSEEPRTIEKMHEFARENGCTFRGKHHEIYLGDPRRAKPEKLRTILRHPISRSA
;
A
#
# COMPACT_ATOMS: atom_id res chain seq x y z
N MET A 1 -29.20 -14.60 72.96
CA MET A 1 -29.69 -13.46 72.07
C MET A 1 -28.56 -13.18 71.12
N GLN A 2 -28.60 -13.79 69.94
CA GLN A 2 -27.60 -13.58 68.87
C GLN A 2 -28.19 -12.62 67.85
N THR A 3 -27.56 -11.46 67.65
CA THR A 3 -27.96 -10.46 66.66
C THR A 3 -27.27 -10.78 65.34
N LEU A 4 -28.06 -11.13 64.31
CA LEU A 4 -27.62 -11.36 62.93
C LEU A 4 -27.34 -10.01 62.29
N ILE A 5 -26.08 -9.81 61.83
CA ILE A 5 -25.68 -8.71 60.97
C ILE A 5 -26.03 -9.09 59.55
N ARG A 6 -26.92 -8.31 58.90
CA ARG A 6 -27.23 -8.45 57.47
C ARG A 6 -26.05 -7.93 56.62
N ALA A 7 -25.61 -8.78 55.68
CA ALA A 7 -24.69 -8.38 54.66
C ALA A 7 -25.42 -7.49 53.61
N ASP A 8 -24.95 -6.27 53.47
CA ASP A 8 -25.41 -5.36 52.39
C ASP A 8 -24.96 -5.87 51.05
N SER A 9 -25.93 -5.98 50.15
CA SER A 9 -25.78 -6.37 48.76
C SER A 9 -24.97 -5.33 47.98
N ILE A 10 -23.77 -5.69 47.55
CA ILE A 10 -22.97 -4.92 46.61
C ILE A 10 -23.61 -5.13 45.23
N SER A 11 -24.28 -4.12 44.71
CA SER A 11 -24.75 -4.08 43.32
C SER A 11 -23.57 -4.05 42.36
N PRO A 12 -23.57 -4.84 41.26
CA PRO A 12 -22.50 -4.81 40.30
C PRO A 12 -22.53 -3.47 39.52
N LEU A 13 -21.37 -2.81 39.47
CA LEU A 13 -21.13 -1.63 38.66
C LEU A 13 -21.39 -1.97 37.19
N THR A 14 -22.37 -1.35 36.56
CA THR A 14 -22.64 -1.42 35.14
C THR A 14 -21.53 -0.70 34.36
N PRO A 15 -20.83 -1.36 33.43
CA PRO A 15 -19.86 -0.69 32.57
C PRO A 15 -20.56 -0.09 31.35
N ASN A 16 -21.32 0.97 31.51
CA ASN A 16 -21.94 1.69 30.41
C ASN A 16 -21.52 3.17 30.41
N GLY A 17 -20.24 3.43 30.12
CA GLY A 17 -19.85 4.69 29.53
C GLY A 17 -20.22 4.71 28.04
N PRO A 18 -20.50 5.88 27.43
CA PRO A 18 -20.83 5.94 26.01
C PRO A 18 -19.71 5.34 25.20
N VAL A 19 -20.02 4.31 24.40
CA VAL A 19 -19.08 3.73 23.44
C VAL A 19 -18.82 4.79 22.37
N VAL A 20 -17.79 5.58 22.56
CA VAL A 20 -17.34 6.55 21.55
C VAL A 20 -16.91 5.76 20.32
N LYS A 21 -17.76 5.76 19.31
CA LYS A 21 -17.48 5.09 18.03
C LYS A 21 -16.28 5.78 17.38
N MET A 22 -15.11 5.19 17.51
CA MET A 22 -13.87 5.73 16.97
C MET A 22 -13.98 5.85 15.45
N LYS A 23 -13.85 7.07 14.90
CA LYS A 23 -13.91 7.31 13.47
C LYS A 23 -12.70 6.67 12.81
N LYS A 24 -12.96 5.77 11.87
CA LYS A 24 -11.90 5.10 11.12
C LYS A 24 -11.31 6.02 10.06
N LEU A 25 -10.00 6.24 10.10
CA LEU A 25 -9.26 6.95 9.07
C LEU A 25 -9.19 6.09 7.80
N ASP A 26 -9.67 6.62 6.68
CA ASP A 26 -9.62 5.97 5.37
C ASP A 26 -8.91 6.88 4.37
N LEU A 27 -7.60 6.66 4.22
CA LEU A 27 -6.76 7.48 3.34
C LEU A 27 -7.17 7.34 1.86
N ARG A 28 -7.68 6.19 1.42
CA ARG A 28 -8.18 6.04 0.04
C ARG A 28 -9.35 6.98 -0.25
N LYS A 29 -10.22 7.19 0.74
CA LYS A 29 -11.35 8.14 0.60
C LYS A 29 -10.88 9.58 0.65
N GLN A 30 -9.90 9.90 1.51
CA GLN A 30 -9.35 11.25 1.61
C GLN A 30 -8.54 11.64 0.38
N LEU A 31 -7.79 10.69 -0.19
CA LEU A 31 -6.94 10.86 -1.36
C LEU A 31 -7.61 10.31 -2.63
N LYS A 32 -8.93 10.48 -2.76
CA LYS A 32 -9.71 9.89 -3.86
C LYS A 32 -9.15 10.25 -5.25
N HIS A 33 -8.64 11.47 -5.43
CA HIS A 33 -8.03 11.93 -6.67
C HIS A 33 -6.77 11.12 -7.06
N LEU A 34 -6.08 10.50 -6.09
CA LEU A 34 -4.91 9.66 -6.32
C LEU A 34 -5.24 8.16 -6.39
N TYR A 35 -6.33 7.72 -5.71
CA TYR A 35 -6.65 6.30 -5.53
C TYR A 35 -7.96 5.84 -6.19
N ALA A 36 -8.60 6.69 -6.98
CA ALA A 36 -9.80 6.36 -7.73
C ALA A 36 -9.91 7.10 -9.06
N PRO A 37 -8.85 7.07 -9.92
CA PRO A 37 -8.96 7.62 -11.26
C PRO A 37 -10.00 6.88 -12.09
N THR A 38 -10.40 7.46 -13.21
CA THR A 38 -11.29 6.81 -14.17
C THR A 38 -10.49 5.90 -15.13
N ALA A 39 -11.16 4.89 -15.68
CA ALA A 39 -10.60 4.08 -16.78
C ALA A 39 -10.80 4.74 -18.17
N LYS A 40 -11.52 5.88 -18.23
CA LYS A 40 -11.90 6.50 -19.51
C LYS A 40 -10.85 7.46 -20.07
N LYS A 41 -10.06 8.10 -19.20
CA LYS A 41 -9.07 9.11 -19.61
C LYS A 41 -7.88 9.11 -18.68
N VAL A 42 -6.73 9.48 -19.21
CA VAL A 42 -5.52 9.78 -18.44
C VAL A 42 -5.71 11.10 -17.69
N GLU A 43 -5.23 11.17 -16.47
CA GLU A 43 -5.30 12.36 -15.61
C GLU A 43 -3.89 12.74 -15.15
N ILE A 44 -3.58 14.03 -15.12
CA ILE A 44 -2.36 14.55 -14.50
C ILE A 44 -2.67 14.87 -13.04
N VAL A 45 -1.80 14.39 -12.15
CA VAL A 45 -1.91 14.61 -10.70
C VAL A 45 -0.55 15.03 -10.14
N ASP A 46 -0.57 15.77 -9.04
CA ASP A 46 0.62 16.03 -8.23
C ASP A 46 0.55 15.16 -6.96
N VAL A 47 1.49 14.23 -6.83
CA VAL A 47 1.53 13.26 -5.74
C VAL A 47 2.46 13.78 -4.66
N PRO A 48 1.94 14.20 -3.51
CA PRO A 48 2.75 14.74 -2.43
C PRO A 48 3.60 13.66 -1.77
N ASN A 49 4.44 14.09 -0.84
CA ASN A 49 5.28 13.19 -0.07
C ASN A 49 4.44 12.36 0.91
N PHE A 50 4.59 11.03 0.87
CA PHE A 50 3.96 10.09 1.79
C PHE A 50 5.00 9.15 2.41
N ASN A 51 4.67 8.57 3.56
CA ASN A 51 5.48 7.54 4.20
C ASN A 51 5.01 6.16 3.77
N PHE A 52 5.96 5.28 3.46
CA PHE A 52 5.69 3.91 3.05
C PHE A 52 6.53 2.91 3.84
N ALA A 53 5.96 1.75 4.12
CA ALA A 53 6.73 0.55 4.38
C ALA A 53 7.18 -0.01 3.03
N MET A 54 8.50 -0.17 2.81
CA MET A 54 9.09 -0.50 1.51
C MET A 54 10.07 -1.67 1.60
N ILE A 55 10.12 -2.46 0.53
CA ILE A 55 11.15 -3.50 0.29
C ILE A 55 11.52 -3.46 -1.18
N ASP A 56 12.82 -3.51 -1.48
CA ASP A 56 13.34 -3.64 -2.85
C ASP A 56 13.67 -5.10 -3.16
N GLY A 57 13.58 -5.46 -4.44
CA GLY A 57 13.96 -6.75 -4.97
C GLY A 57 13.97 -6.78 -6.48
N GLU A 58 14.08 -7.99 -7.02
CA GLU A 58 14.10 -8.24 -8.46
C GLU A 58 13.35 -9.52 -8.81
N ILE A 59 12.87 -9.62 -10.05
CA ILE A 59 12.40 -10.86 -10.66
C ILE A 59 13.57 -11.44 -11.43
N LYS A 60 14.06 -12.61 -11.02
CA LYS A 60 15.18 -13.27 -11.65
C LYS A 60 14.78 -13.81 -13.03
N PRO A 61 15.75 -14.00 -13.94
CA PRO A 61 15.49 -14.63 -15.23
C PRO A 61 14.76 -15.98 -15.07
N GLY A 62 13.66 -16.15 -15.79
CA GLY A 62 12.82 -17.35 -15.69
C GLY A 62 11.77 -17.36 -14.60
N GLU A 63 11.76 -16.36 -13.71
CA GLU A 63 10.70 -16.14 -12.72
C GLU A 63 9.65 -15.16 -13.21
N THR A 64 8.52 -15.18 -12.53
CA THR A 64 7.45 -14.17 -12.63
C THR A 64 7.07 -13.73 -11.21
N PRO A 65 6.34 -12.63 -11.01
CA PRO A 65 5.81 -12.27 -9.69
C PRO A 65 5.04 -13.41 -9.02
N GLY A 66 4.37 -14.27 -9.82
CA GLY A 66 3.62 -15.43 -9.31
C GLY A 66 4.49 -16.59 -8.86
N THR A 67 5.69 -16.75 -9.41
CA THR A 67 6.61 -17.88 -9.12
C THR A 67 7.79 -17.49 -8.23
N SER A 68 8.09 -16.21 -8.08
CA SER A 68 9.18 -15.72 -7.24
C SER A 68 8.81 -15.80 -5.75
N GLN A 69 9.53 -16.63 -5.00
CA GLN A 69 9.35 -16.78 -3.55
C GLN A 69 9.69 -15.46 -2.82
N ASP A 70 10.76 -14.77 -3.24
CA ASP A 70 11.18 -13.49 -2.67
C ASP A 70 10.08 -12.42 -2.81
N TYR A 71 9.42 -12.38 -3.97
CA TYR A 71 8.28 -11.49 -4.18
C TYR A 71 7.09 -11.82 -3.27
N GLN A 72 6.76 -13.10 -3.10
CA GLN A 72 5.67 -13.53 -2.22
C GLN A 72 5.99 -13.25 -0.74
N ASP A 73 7.22 -13.51 -0.31
CA ASP A 73 7.68 -13.22 1.05
C ASP A 73 7.64 -11.71 1.35
N THR A 74 8.01 -10.89 0.36
CA THR A 74 7.94 -9.43 0.44
C THR A 74 6.51 -8.95 0.68
N ILE A 75 5.53 -9.45 -0.09
CA ILE A 75 4.11 -9.11 0.09
C ILE A 75 3.66 -9.52 1.51
N GLY A 76 4.04 -10.71 1.95
CA GLY A 76 3.74 -11.22 3.28
C GLY A 76 4.32 -10.36 4.41
N ALA A 77 5.57 -9.90 4.26
CA ALA A 77 6.25 -9.02 5.21
C ALA A 77 5.58 -7.63 5.29
N LEU A 78 5.30 -7.02 4.14
CA LEU A 78 4.66 -5.69 4.05
C LEU A 78 3.27 -5.68 4.69
N TYR A 79 2.43 -6.65 4.37
CA TYR A 79 1.10 -6.75 4.99
C TYR A 79 1.19 -7.11 6.48
N GLY A 80 2.11 -8.01 6.86
CA GLY A 80 2.36 -8.36 8.27
C GLY A 80 2.70 -7.13 9.10
N ALA A 81 3.65 -6.31 8.65
CA ALA A 81 4.03 -5.06 9.29
C ALA A 81 2.86 -4.05 9.33
N SER A 82 2.20 -3.82 8.20
CA SER A 82 1.14 -2.82 8.08
C SER A 82 -0.10 -3.16 8.93
N PHE A 83 -0.51 -4.42 9.01
CA PHE A 83 -1.60 -4.84 9.89
C PHE A 83 -1.20 -4.79 11.36
N THR A 84 0.04 -5.13 11.71
CA THR A 84 0.53 -5.01 13.09
C THR A 84 0.51 -3.55 13.53
N LEU A 85 1.03 -2.62 12.71
CA LEU A 85 0.97 -1.18 12.95
C LEU A 85 -0.46 -0.68 13.12
N LYS A 86 -1.38 -1.12 12.26
CA LYS A 86 -2.80 -0.78 12.38
C LYS A 86 -3.36 -1.17 13.73
N PHE A 87 -3.13 -2.39 14.19
CA PHE A 87 -3.64 -2.85 15.48
C PHE A 87 -2.95 -2.16 16.66
N MET A 88 -1.64 -1.92 16.60
CA MET A 88 -0.93 -1.13 17.61
C MET A 88 -1.50 0.29 17.71
N SER A 89 -1.72 0.95 16.57
CA SER A 89 -2.33 2.28 16.53
C SER A 89 -3.75 2.31 17.09
N LYS A 90 -4.56 1.31 16.74
CA LYS A 90 -5.95 1.18 17.20
C LYS A 90 -6.06 0.89 18.70
N LEU A 91 -5.16 0.08 19.26
CA LEU A 91 -5.25 -0.44 20.61
C LEU A 91 -4.41 0.34 21.63
N ARG A 92 -3.65 1.36 21.19
CA ARG A 92 -2.85 2.16 22.13
C ARG A 92 -3.75 2.92 23.12
N LYS A 93 -3.25 3.08 24.34
CA LYS A 93 -4.02 3.72 25.44
C LYS A 93 -4.26 5.21 25.22
N LYS A 94 -3.29 5.92 24.61
CA LYS A 94 -3.39 7.37 24.35
C LYS A 94 -3.62 7.61 22.84
N ASN A 95 -4.62 8.42 22.52
CA ASN A 95 -4.98 8.82 21.15
C ASN A 95 -5.07 7.63 20.17
N PRO A 96 -5.92 6.61 20.41
CA PRO A 96 -6.07 5.49 19.50
C PRO A 96 -6.59 5.95 18.15
N ILE A 97 -6.01 5.44 17.06
CA ILE A 97 -6.43 5.74 15.69
C ILE A 97 -6.64 4.42 14.97
N ASP A 98 -7.88 4.12 14.59
CA ASP A 98 -8.17 3.02 13.66
C ASP A 98 -8.07 3.55 12.23
N TYR A 99 -7.39 2.82 11.34
CA TYR A 99 -7.26 3.19 9.93
C TYR A 99 -7.38 1.97 9.01
N THR A 100 -7.69 2.23 7.74
CA THR A 100 -7.67 1.20 6.70
C THR A 100 -6.25 1.04 6.18
N VAL A 101 -5.71 -0.18 6.21
CA VAL A 101 -4.43 -0.49 5.55
C VAL A 101 -4.58 -0.21 4.06
N MET A 102 -3.61 0.51 3.51
CA MET A 102 -3.61 0.91 2.11
C MET A 102 -3.34 -0.26 1.17
N ALA A 103 -3.59 -0.05 -0.10
CA ALA A 103 -3.29 -1.02 -1.15
C ALA A 103 -1.78 -1.33 -1.19
N LEU A 104 -1.43 -2.49 -1.72
CA LEU A 104 -0.07 -2.77 -2.16
C LEU A 104 0.20 -1.92 -3.40
N GLU A 105 1.39 -1.33 -3.45
CA GLU A 105 1.88 -0.53 -4.56
C GLU A 105 3.24 -1.07 -4.99
N GLY A 106 3.56 -0.98 -6.28
CA GLY A 106 4.84 -1.43 -6.83
C GLY A 106 5.44 -0.41 -7.76
N LEU A 107 6.70 -0.05 -7.52
CA LEU A 107 7.51 0.68 -8.49
C LEU A 107 8.32 -0.32 -9.29
N TRP A 108 8.28 -0.22 -10.61
CA TRP A 108 8.90 -1.17 -11.53
C TRP A 108 9.87 -0.47 -12.47
N TRP A 109 11.04 -1.09 -12.72
CA TRP A 109 12.02 -0.60 -13.68
C TRP A 109 12.96 -1.72 -14.11
N THR A 110 13.68 -1.49 -15.22
CA THR A 110 14.79 -2.34 -15.69
C THR A 110 16.13 -1.62 -15.48
N GLU A 111 17.23 -2.33 -15.67
CA GLU A 111 18.58 -1.73 -15.57
C GLU A 111 18.78 -0.61 -16.59
N SER A 112 18.22 -0.74 -17.80
CA SER A 112 18.25 0.30 -18.82
C SER A 112 17.43 1.55 -18.48
N GLY A 113 16.64 1.51 -17.38
CA GLY A 113 15.82 2.62 -16.92
C GLY A 113 14.50 2.79 -17.68
N GLU A 114 14.28 2.05 -18.76
CA GLU A 114 13.03 2.05 -19.51
C GLU A 114 12.12 0.91 -19.03
N PHE A 115 10.85 1.25 -18.81
CA PHE A 115 9.84 0.26 -18.54
C PHE A 115 9.28 -0.29 -19.86
N ASP A 116 9.83 -1.43 -20.30
CA ASP A 116 9.45 -2.09 -21.54
C ASP A 116 9.24 -3.60 -21.30
N PHE A 117 8.00 -4.04 -21.42
CA PHE A 117 7.61 -5.46 -21.25
C PHE A 117 8.26 -6.41 -22.26
N SER A 118 8.75 -5.93 -23.40
CA SER A 118 9.40 -6.74 -24.42
C SER A 118 10.86 -7.07 -24.10
N LYS A 119 11.48 -6.31 -23.20
CA LYS A 119 12.90 -6.51 -22.83
C LYS A 119 13.05 -7.71 -21.92
N LYS A 120 14.03 -8.57 -22.25
CA LYS A 120 14.39 -9.76 -21.45
C LYS A 120 15.31 -9.45 -20.26
N GLU A 121 15.37 -8.19 -19.83
CA GLU A 121 16.15 -7.78 -18.68
C GLU A 121 15.44 -8.17 -17.37
N PRO A 122 16.19 -8.43 -16.27
CA PRO A 122 15.60 -8.62 -14.96
C PRO A 122 14.80 -7.38 -14.54
N TRP A 123 13.62 -7.62 -14.02
CA TRP A 123 12.78 -6.53 -13.52
C TRP A 123 13.09 -6.27 -12.08
N LYS A 124 13.47 -5.04 -11.79
CA LYS A 124 13.63 -4.53 -10.43
C LYS A 124 12.32 -3.94 -9.95
N TRP A 125 12.09 -4.06 -8.66
CA TRP A 125 10.89 -3.51 -8.04
C TRP A 125 11.16 -2.94 -6.65
N THR A 126 10.31 -1.98 -6.24
CA THR A 126 10.08 -1.59 -4.85
C THR A 126 8.62 -1.86 -4.53
N MET A 127 8.33 -2.89 -3.74
CA MET A 127 6.98 -3.09 -3.22
C MET A 127 6.80 -2.24 -1.98
N MET A 128 5.61 -1.61 -1.85
CA MET A 128 5.36 -0.68 -0.77
C MET A 128 3.89 -0.62 -0.35
N ILE A 129 3.65 -0.20 0.91
CA ILE A 129 2.32 0.07 1.44
C ILE A 129 2.38 1.41 2.19
N MET A 130 1.54 2.38 1.79
CA MET A 130 1.46 3.68 2.43
C MET A 130 1.06 3.54 3.91
N GLN A 131 1.76 4.28 4.76
CA GLN A 131 1.49 4.38 6.19
C GLN A 131 0.97 5.78 6.54
N PRO A 132 -0.02 5.89 7.44
CA PRO A 132 -0.48 7.18 7.94
C PRO A 132 0.63 7.98 8.62
N GLN A 133 0.57 9.31 8.54
CA GLN A 133 1.60 10.20 9.10
C GLN A 133 1.89 10.01 10.60
N HIS A 134 0.90 9.53 11.38
CA HIS A 134 1.08 9.30 12.81
C HIS A 134 1.91 8.04 13.15
N ILE A 135 2.26 7.23 12.14
CA ILE A 135 3.15 6.07 12.31
C ILE A 135 4.59 6.57 12.39
N THR A 136 5.19 6.45 13.57
CA THR A 136 6.56 6.85 13.82
C THR A 136 7.55 5.72 13.52
N LYS A 137 8.85 6.06 13.44
CA LYS A 137 9.90 5.06 13.28
C LYS A 137 9.95 4.07 14.44
N GLU A 138 9.71 4.53 15.67
CA GLU A 138 9.67 3.70 16.88
C GLU A 138 8.52 2.70 16.82
N MET A 139 7.30 3.15 16.46
CA MET A 139 6.15 2.27 16.26
C MET A 139 6.44 1.23 15.17
N PHE A 140 7.11 1.64 14.10
CA PHE A 140 7.45 0.73 13.00
C PHE A 140 8.44 -0.34 13.45
N GLN A 141 9.50 0.01 14.19
CA GLN A 141 10.46 -0.94 14.73
C GLN A 141 9.81 -1.92 15.73
N GLU A 142 8.94 -1.42 16.60
CA GLU A 142 8.20 -2.26 17.52
C GLU A 142 7.29 -3.26 16.77
N ALA A 143 6.59 -2.80 15.73
CA ALA A 143 5.77 -3.68 14.89
C ALA A 143 6.59 -4.78 14.23
N LEU A 144 7.77 -4.47 13.70
CA LEU A 144 8.68 -5.46 13.10
C LEU A 144 9.14 -6.51 14.12
N GLN A 145 9.46 -6.10 15.34
CA GLN A 145 9.80 -7.03 16.41
C GLN A 145 8.63 -7.99 16.74
N GLN A 146 7.39 -7.48 16.76
CA GLN A 146 6.22 -8.30 16.98
C GLN A 146 5.96 -9.28 15.83
N VAL A 147 6.17 -8.87 14.57
CA VAL A 147 6.00 -9.75 13.40
C VAL A 147 7.05 -10.85 13.38
N ARG A 148 8.34 -10.52 13.63
CA ARG A 148 9.45 -11.48 13.68
C ARG A 148 9.24 -12.60 14.72
N LYS A 149 8.60 -12.29 15.86
CA LYS A 149 8.26 -13.31 16.86
C LYS A 149 7.20 -14.32 16.41
N LYS A 150 6.41 -13.96 15.40
CA LYS A 150 5.25 -14.77 14.95
C LYS A 150 5.49 -15.47 13.61
N ARG A 151 6.42 -14.98 12.81
CA ARG A 151 6.67 -15.47 11.45
C ARG A 151 8.15 -15.39 11.14
N ASP A 152 8.68 -16.51 10.66
CA ASP A 152 9.98 -16.52 9.98
C ASP A 152 9.75 -16.08 8.53
N ASN A 153 10.27 -14.91 8.17
CA ASN A 153 10.17 -14.36 6.83
C ASN A 153 11.42 -13.51 6.57
N ALA A 154 12.26 -13.98 5.65
CA ALA A 154 13.54 -13.36 5.32
C ALA A 154 13.41 -11.91 4.85
N ALA A 155 12.30 -11.54 4.18
CA ALA A 155 12.06 -10.19 3.69
C ALA A 155 11.89 -9.16 4.82
N LEU A 156 11.56 -9.59 6.07
CA LEU A 156 11.46 -8.70 7.23
C LEU A 156 12.80 -8.01 7.59
N SER A 157 13.93 -8.55 7.15
CA SER A 157 15.24 -7.92 7.38
C SER A 157 15.47 -6.68 6.49
N ARG A 158 14.80 -6.62 5.34
CA ARG A 158 14.94 -5.58 4.31
C ARG A 158 13.86 -4.48 4.38
N ILE A 159 12.81 -4.70 5.17
CA ILE A 159 11.70 -3.73 5.25
C ILE A 159 12.14 -2.44 5.95
N ARG A 160 11.80 -1.31 5.36
CA ARG A 160 12.09 0.02 5.87
C ARG A 160 10.86 0.92 5.85
N LEU A 161 10.84 1.91 6.72
CA LEU A 161 9.88 3.03 6.67
C LEU A 161 10.59 4.22 6.04
N GLU A 162 10.12 4.64 4.89
CA GLU A 162 10.74 5.70 4.10
C GLU A 162 9.71 6.64 3.52
N SER A 163 10.11 7.88 3.33
CA SER A 163 9.31 8.92 2.70
C SER A 163 9.57 8.93 1.20
N PHE A 164 8.52 8.94 0.40
CA PHE A 164 8.60 8.95 -1.06
C PHE A 164 7.74 10.07 -1.63
N HIS A 165 8.37 10.92 -2.46
CA HIS A 165 7.72 12.00 -3.21
C HIS A 165 7.76 11.69 -4.69
N GLU A 166 6.62 11.34 -5.26
CA GLU A 166 6.51 11.02 -6.68
C GLU A 166 6.39 12.29 -7.54
N GLY A 167 5.65 13.31 -7.04
CA GLY A 167 5.45 14.61 -7.69
C GLY A 167 4.52 14.53 -8.89
N LEU A 168 4.76 15.39 -9.88
CA LEU A 168 3.93 15.49 -11.08
C LEU A 168 3.94 14.15 -11.83
N SER A 169 2.76 13.57 -12.00
CA SER A 169 2.57 12.24 -12.57
C SER A 169 1.31 12.20 -13.42
N MET A 170 1.23 11.27 -14.35
CA MET A 170 -0.03 10.92 -14.99
C MET A 170 -0.53 9.57 -14.52
N GLN A 171 -1.84 9.36 -14.51
CA GLN A 171 -2.45 8.12 -14.06
C GLN A 171 -3.74 7.78 -14.81
N ILE A 172 -4.06 6.49 -14.84
CA ILE A 172 -5.32 5.96 -15.37
C ILE A 172 -5.66 4.66 -14.62
N MET A 173 -6.95 4.32 -14.54
CA MET A 173 -7.39 3.00 -14.06
C MET A 173 -7.30 2.00 -15.20
N HIS A 174 -6.52 0.94 -15.01
CA HIS A 174 -6.63 -0.29 -15.79
C HIS A 174 -7.67 -1.22 -15.16
N VAL A 175 -8.55 -1.79 -15.99
CA VAL A 175 -9.53 -2.81 -15.58
C VAL A 175 -9.35 -4.02 -16.47
N GLY A 176 -8.92 -5.12 -15.89
CA GLY A 176 -8.58 -6.36 -16.61
C GLY A 176 -7.36 -7.07 -16.04
N PRO A 177 -6.92 -8.16 -16.69
CA PRO A 177 -5.71 -8.88 -16.30
C PRO A 177 -4.45 -8.05 -16.59
N TYR A 178 -3.39 -8.26 -15.81
CA TYR A 178 -2.10 -7.56 -15.97
C TYR A 178 -1.52 -7.70 -17.40
N SER A 179 -1.76 -8.83 -18.06
CA SER A 179 -1.34 -9.05 -19.44
C SER A 179 -1.94 -8.08 -20.48
N GLU A 180 -3.00 -7.36 -20.12
CA GLU A 180 -3.66 -6.35 -20.97
C GLU A 180 -3.25 -4.91 -20.63
N GLU A 181 -2.42 -4.69 -19.60
CA GLU A 181 -1.91 -3.37 -19.20
C GLU A 181 -1.16 -2.66 -20.32
N PRO A 182 -0.41 -3.33 -21.22
CA PRO A 182 0.27 -2.66 -22.34
C PRO A 182 -0.65 -1.77 -23.18
N ARG A 183 -1.92 -2.17 -23.38
CA ARG A 183 -2.91 -1.34 -24.09
C ARG A 183 -3.27 -0.05 -23.34
N THR A 184 -3.26 -0.11 -22.02
CA THR A 184 -3.56 1.07 -21.20
C THR A 184 -2.33 1.97 -21.07
N ILE A 185 -1.14 1.38 -21.05
CA ILE A 185 0.13 2.11 -21.07
C ILE A 185 0.29 2.87 -22.38
N GLU A 186 -0.09 2.27 -23.52
CA GLU A 186 -0.05 2.97 -24.82
C GLU A 186 -0.92 4.25 -24.81
N LYS A 187 -2.11 4.22 -24.19
CA LYS A 187 -2.91 5.44 -23.99
C LYS A 187 -2.18 6.52 -23.19
N MET A 188 -1.37 6.09 -22.19
CA MET A 188 -0.56 7.04 -21.44
C MET A 188 0.55 7.64 -22.30
N HIS A 189 1.17 6.86 -23.19
CA HIS A 189 2.17 7.35 -24.15
C HIS A 189 1.56 8.33 -25.15
N GLU A 190 0.38 8.02 -25.70
CA GLU A 190 -0.36 8.92 -26.60
C GLU A 190 -0.67 10.25 -25.91
N PHE A 191 -1.25 10.18 -24.70
CA PHE A 191 -1.56 11.36 -23.91
C PHE A 191 -0.31 12.18 -23.59
N ALA A 192 0.82 11.55 -23.28
CA ALA A 192 2.08 12.24 -23.01
C ALA A 192 2.55 13.02 -24.25
N ARG A 193 2.53 12.41 -25.46
CA ARG A 193 2.89 13.04 -26.72
C ARG A 193 2.00 14.26 -27.02
N GLU A 194 0.68 14.10 -26.86
CA GLU A 194 -0.30 15.17 -27.13
C GLU A 194 -0.17 16.37 -26.17
N ASN A 195 0.31 16.13 -24.95
CA ASN A 195 0.38 17.16 -23.91
C ASN A 195 1.82 17.66 -23.63
N GLY A 196 2.78 17.34 -24.50
CA GLY A 196 4.18 17.76 -24.33
C GLY A 196 4.80 17.27 -23.03
N CYS A 197 4.50 16.04 -22.64
CA CYS A 197 5.04 15.41 -21.45
C CYS A 197 6.02 14.29 -21.81
N THR A 198 7.04 14.11 -20.99
CA THR A 198 7.97 12.98 -21.05
C THR A 198 7.91 12.18 -19.76
N PHE A 199 7.98 10.86 -19.85
CA PHE A 199 8.09 10.00 -18.67
C PHE A 199 9.44 10.19 -17.98
N ARG A 200 9.45 10.06 -16.67
CA ARG A 200 10.65 10.05 -15.82
C ARG A 200 10.49 9.02 -14.69
N GLY A 201 11.59 8.60 -14.12
CA GLY A 201 11.55 7.71 -12.96
C GLY A 201 11.01 6.31 -13.27
N LYS A 202 10.26 5.74 -12.34
CA LYS A 202 9.81 4.35 -12.35
C LYS A 202 8.32 4.26 -12.69
N HIS A 203 7.94 3.17 -13.37
CA HIS A 203 6.53 2.82 -13.54
C HIS A 203 5.91 2.43 -12.19
N HIS A 204 4.74 2.96 -11.88
CA HIS A 204 4.08 2.76 -10.60
C HIS A 204 2.72 2.09 -10.79
N GLU A 205 2.53 0.95 -10.16
CA GLU A 205 1.28 0.18 -10.14
C GLU A 205 0.68 0.17 -8.73
N ILE A 206 -0.62 0.46 -8.60
CA ILE A 206 -1.35 0.42 -7.33
C ILE A 206 -2.45 -0.63 -7.45
N TYR A 207 -2.33 -1.73 -6.70
CA TYR A 207 -3.17 -2.91 -6.84
C TYR A 207 -4.43 -2.80 -5.98
N LEU A 208 -5.58 -2.54 -6.60
CA LEU A 208 -6.85 -2.32 -5.89
C LEU A 208 -7.67 -3.60 -5.66
N GLY A 209 -7.24 -4.71 -6.21
CA GLY A 209 -7.84 -6.03 -6.07
C GLY A 209 -6.83 -7.10 -5.68
N ASP A 210 -7.29 -8.17 -5.04
CA ASP A 210 -6.47 -9.35 -4.78
C ASP A 210 -6.66 -10.33 -5.96
N PRO A 211 -5.61 -10.60 -6.78
CA PRO A 211 -5.71 -11.48 -7.95
C PRO A 211 -6.08 -12.93 -7.59
N ARG A 212 -5.88 -13.33 -6.33
CA ARG A 212 -6.26 -14.68 -5.85
C ARG A 212 -7.77 -14.81 -5.58
N ARG A 213 -8.49 -13.68 -5.51
CA ARG A 213 -9.92 -13.63 -5.15
C ARG A 213 -10.80 -13.03 -6.24
N ALA A 214 -10.28 -12.06 -6.97
CA ALA A 214 -11.01 -11.40 -8.04
C ALA A 214 -10.87 -12.19 -9.34
N LYS A 215 -11.91 -12.20 -10.15
CA LYS A 215 -11.82 -12.68 -11.53
C LYS A 215 -10.89 -11.74 -12.33
N PRO A 216 -10.05 -12.25 -13.25
CA PRO A 216 -9.08 -11.43 -13.99
C PRO A 216 -9.68 -10.18 -14.63
N GLU A 217 -10.84 -10.30 -15.27
CA GLU A 217 -11.55 -9.20 -15.94
C GLU A 217 -12.11 -8.13 -14.98
N LYS A 218 -12.08 -8.39 -13.67
CA LYS A 218 -12.51 -7.44 -12.62
C LYS A 218 -11.36 -6.87 -11.81
N LEU A 219 -10.13 -7.27 -12.10
CA LEU A 219 -8.96 -6.67 -11.48
C LEU A 219 -8.89 -5.19 -11.82
N ARG A 220 -8.37 -4.41 -10.90
CA ARG A 220 -8.18 -2.97 -11.05
C ARG A 220 -6.81 -2.59 -10.55
N THR A 221 -6.03 -1.98 -11.44
CA THR A 221 -4.72 -1.43 -11.16
C THR A 221 -4.73 0.04 -11.55
N ILE A 222 -4.23 0.91 -10.69
CA ILE A 222 -3.92 2.27 -11.13
C ILE A 222 -2.53 2.21 -11.72
N LEU A 223 -2.42 2.52 -13.01
CA LEU A 223 -1.15 2.73 -13.69
C LEU A 223 -0.80 4.20 -13.54
N ARG A 224 0.36 4.49 -12.96
CA ARG A 224 0.86 5.84 -12.72
C ARG A 224 2.30 5.93 -13.20
N HIS A 225 2.68 7.08 -13.73
CA HIS A 225 4.05 7.31 -14.13
C HIS A 225 4.40 8.79 -13.89
N PRO A 226 5.50 9.07 -13.20
CA PRO A 226 6.01 10.43 -13.07
C PRO A 226 6.34 11.02 -14.43
N ILE A 227 6.10 12.33 -14.58
CA ILE A 227 6.33 13.05 -15.83
C ILE A 227 7.10 14.35 -15.62
N SER A 228 7.74 14.81 -16.68
CA SER A 228 8.21 16.17 -16.86
C SER A 228 7.44 16.83 -18.00
N ARG A 229 7.18 18.12 -17.92
CA ARG A 229 6.67 18.90 -19.06
C ARG A 229 7.85 19.36 -19.89
N SER A 230 7.73 19.24 -21.20
CA SER A 230 8.65 19.92 -22.13
C SER A 230 8.53 21.43 -21.92
N ALA A 231 9.66 22.09 -21.86
CA ALA A 231 9.74 23.56 -21.74
C ALA A 231 9.20 24.23 -23.00
#